data_8e947cfd6bf68aed410ca3159c5eb12b
#
_entry.id   8e947cfd6bf68aed410ca3159c5eb12b
#
_cell.length_a   1.000
_cell.length_b   1.000
_cell.length_c   1.000
_cell.angle_alpha   90.00
_cell.angle_beta   90.00
_cell.angle_gamma   90.00
#
_symmetry.space_group_name_H-M   'P 1'
#
loop_
_entity.id
_entity.type
_entity.pdbx_description
1 polymer ?
#
loop_
_entity_poly.entity_id
_entity_poly.type
_entity_poly.pdbx_seq_one_letter_code
_entity_poly.pdbx_strand_id
1 'polypeptide(L)'
;MKNIITILVLVFSIQFASSQSFNGFALYNSQGSNTTYLIDENQNIAHTWSMSTECNYTVQLKDNGNLIRGTKNNVQTGGTNNYLNGAADAGRVQEIDPNGVVVMDFIYSTSSALSHHDLTLIGDNVLITAWEVKSSTEVNNAGGSASSDKWPTHFVEIANDGNGGGQIVWEWHIWDHMVQDTDTNKPNYGVISDNPQLIDINMINQGGGGGGQSGGDWFHVNGVDYNEDLDQIAFSSRFASEIYIIDHSTTSAEAATHTGGNSGMGGDILYRWGNPSNYNVSGTQVIPNAVHDVRWITDDGRPNSGYLQIFNNSGVSNNQSAIDGIETPVDPNNPYQYFRNTSQAYGPSTYTTRYACQYSASGQSASDRMSNGNIFVNASGGQGGAGVMYEVNDLGNIIWGPYNSDTEKGFRYECDHPGIIALEPYMNSTATSSCFNASYTTEISDEHSLDIYPNPSKEYVNINFFSSGFSDIRIVLYNSLGENILNIKSDSFSGQFNKMLDLSKFPSGFYTVKVITSDGVSISKKLSHIK
;
A
#
# COMPACT_ATOMS: atom_id res chain seq x y z
N MET A 1 16.59 -70.47 -21.86
CA MET A 1 16.79 -69.40 -20.92
C MET A 1 15.90 -68.25 -21.37
N LYS A 2 14.79 -67.96 -20.66
CA LYS A 2 13.88 -66.88 -20.97
C LYS A 2 14.29 -65.68 -20.11
N ASN A 3 14.73 -64.59 -20.74
CA ASN A 3 15.03 -63.33 -20.07
C ASN A 3 13.71 -62.63 -19.75
N ILE A 4 13.38 -62.48 -18.47
CA ILE A 4 12.29 -61.63 -17.99
C ILE A 4 12.87 -60.24 -17.81
N ILE A 5 12.41 -59.27 -18.63
CA ILE A 5 12.69 -57.86 -18.48
C ILE A 5 11.63 -57.29 -17.51
N THR A 6 12.06 -56.97 -16.30
CA THR A 6 11.22 -56.24 -15.33
C THR A 6 11.25 -54.75 -15.66
N ILE A 7 10.14 -54.23 -16.16
CA ILE A 7 9.97 -52.75 -16.35
C ILE A 7 9.56 -52.16 -15.01
N LEU A 8 10.45 -51.37 -14.42
CA LEU A 8 10.16 -50.56 -13.23
C LEU A 8 9.40 -49.29 -13.69
N VAL A 9 8.10 -49.22 -13.45
CA VAL A 9 7.31 -48.02 -13.69
C VAL A 9 7.47 -47.12 -12.45
N LEU A 10 8.28 -46.06 -12.60
CA LEU A 10 8.32 -44.98 -11.61
C LEU A 10 7.04 -44.13 -11.76
N VAL A 11 6.14 -44.28 -10.81
CA VAL A 11 4.98 -43.40 -10.67
C VAL A 11 5.47 -42.13 -9.97
N PHE A 12 5.71 -41.07 -10.71
CA PHE A 12 5.86 -39.73 -10.13
C PHE A 12 4.47 -39.27 -9.68
N SER A 13 4.21 -39.29 -8.38
CA SER A 13 3.09 -38.56 -7.81
C SER A 13 3.44 -37.07 -7.89
N ILE A 14 2.87 -36.35 -8.86
CA ILE A 14 2.86 -34.90 -8.85
C ILE A 14 1.90 -34.52 -7.71
N GLN A 15 2.45 -34.17 -6.56
CA GLN A 15 1.68 -33.45 -5.55
C GLN A 15 1.45 -32.04 -6.10
N PHE A 16 0.23 -31.79 -6.56
CA PHE A 16 -0.22 -30.42 -6.73
C PHE A 16 -0.30 -29.81 -5.33
N ALA A 17 0.64 -28.94 -4.99
CA ALA A 17 0.44 -28.04 -3.87
C ALA A 17 -0.84 -27.25 -4.20
N SER A 18 -1.93 -27.50 -3.49
CA SER A 18 -3.08 -26.61 -3.55
C SER A 18 -2.61 -25.29 -2.99
N SER A 19 -2.61 -24.25 -3.81
CA SER A 19 -2.38 -22.89 -3.33
C SER A 19 -3.42 -22.62 -2.25
N GLN A 20 -2.95 -22.37 -1.04
CA GLN A 20 -3.80 -22.07 0.11
C GLN A 20 -4.07 -20.57 0.11
N SER A 21 -5.28 -20.16 0.53
CA SER A 21 -5.57 -18.76 0.77
C SER A 21 -4.61 -18.20 1.81
N PHE A 22 -4.32 -16.92 1.69
CA PHE A 22 -3.46 -16.24 2.63
C PHE A 22 -4.10 -16.19 4.02
N ASN A 23 -3.38 -16.56 5.05
CA ASN A 23 -3.82 -16.43 6.44
C ASN A 23 -3.74 -14.96 6.85
N GLY A 24 -4.81 -14.42 7.41
CA GLY A 24 -4.87 -13.02 7.82
C GLY A 24 -6.28 -12.46 7.78
N PHE A 25 -6.38 -11.15 7.81
CA PHE A 25 -7.64 -10.44 7.94
C PHE A 25 -7.88 -9.49 6.79
N ALA A 26 -9.15 -9.28 6.42
CA ALA A 26 -9.55 -8.23 5.51
C ALA A 26 -10.28 -7.13 6.28
N LEU A 27 -9.84 -5.87 6.09
CA LEU A 27 -10.42 -4.67 6.66
C LEU A 27 -11.20 -3.93 5.57
N TYR A 28 -12.45 -3.60 5.83
CA TYR A 28 -13.27 -2.88 4.88
C TYR A 28 -14.43 -2.13 5.55
N ASN A 29 -14.97 -1.15 4.82
CA ASN A 29 -16.21 -0.46 5.18
C ASN A 29 -17.15 -0.49 3.98
N SER A 30 -18.35 -1.06 4.12
CA SER A 30 -19.32 -1.05 3.03
C SER A 30 -19.76 0.37 2.68
N GLN A 31 -20.07 0.60 1.42
CA GLN A 31 -20.47 1.91 0.90
C GLN A 31 -21.66 2.47 1.70
N GLY A 32 -21.55 3.74 2.11
CA GLY A 32 -22.59 4.42 2.88
C GLY A 32 -22.81 3.87 4.29
N SER A 33 -21.95 2.96 4.77
CA SER A 33 -22.03 2.40 6.12
C SER A 33 -21.21 3.23 7.11
N ASN A 34 -21.69 3.28 8.35
CA ASN A 34 -20.94 3.83 9.48
C ASN A 34 -20.15 2.76 10.27
N THR A 35 -20.15 1.51 9.79
CA THR A 35 -19.49 0.37 10.44
C THR A 35 -18.36 -0.16 9.58
N THR A 36 -17.18 -0.23 10.17
CA THR A 36 -15.99 -0.87 9.60
C THR A 36 -15.87 -2.29 10.15
N TYR A 37 -15.50 -3.22 9.30
CA TYR A 37 -15.39 -4.64 9.60
C TYR A 37 -13.97 -5.13 9.40
N LEU A 38 -13.50 -5.96 10.33
CA LEU A 38 -12.36 -6.83 10.18
C LEU A 38 -12.87 -8.26 10.13
N ILE A 39 -12.60 -8.98 9.04
CA ILE A 39 -12.98 -10.39 8.87
C ILE A 39 -11.75 -11.27 8.74
N ASP A 40 -11.84 -12.49 9.27
CA ASP A 40 -10.79 -13.51 9.16
C ASP A 40 -10.78 -14.22 7.79
N GLU A 41 -9.81 -15.10 7.56
CA GLU A 41 -9.70 -15.89 6.32
C GLU A 41 -10.88 -16.85 6.12
N ASN A 42 -11.66 -17.13 7.16
CA ASN A 42 -12.88 -17.94 7.11
C ASN A 42 -14.15 -17.10 6.90
N GLN A 43 -13.99 -15.78 6.67
CA GLN A 43 -15.04 -14.79 6.46
C GLN A 43 -15.90 -14.52 7.72
N ASN A 44 -15.41 -14.86 8.90
CA ASN A 44 -16.08 -14.51 10.15
C ASN A 44 -15.67 -13.09 10.58
N ILE A 45 -16.61 -12.36 11.19
CA ILE A 45 -16.33 -11.04 11.74
C ILE A 45 -15.44 -11.19 12.98
N ALA A 46 -14.20 -10.75 12.85
CA ALA A 46 -13.23 -10.73 13.94
C ALA A 46 -13.38 -9.49 14.82
N HIS A 47 -13.63 -8.33 14.21
CA HIS A 47 -13.84 -7.08 14.94
C HIS A 47 -14.71 -6.10 14.17
N THR A 48 -15.34 -5.12 14.88
CA THR A 48 -16.14 -4.07 14.27
C THR A 48 -15.96 -2.74 15.00
N TRP A 49 -15.91 -1.65 14.22
CA TRP A 49 -16.01 -0.29 14.72
C TRP A 49 -17.30 0.34 14.19
N SER A 50 -18.27 0.63 15.08
CA SER A 50 -19.53 1.27 14.71
C SER A 50 -19.51 2.72 15.15
N MET A 51 -19.56 3.63 14.19
CA MET A 51 -19.39 5.06 14.39
C MET A 51 -20.69 5.84 14.12
N SER A 52 -20.72 7.13 14.43
CA SER A 52 -21.88 7.99 14.22
C SER A 52 -21.98 8.56 12.80
N THR A 53 -20.90 8.49 12.01
CA THR A 53 -20.81 9.03 10.65
C THR A 53 -20.42 7.95 9.66
N GLU A 54 -20.88 8.08 8.42
CA GLU A 54 -20.47 7.22 7.31
C GLU A 54 -18.98 7.35 7.06
N CYS A 55 -18.32 6.22 6.74
CA CYS A 55 -16.97 6.23 6.25
C CYS A 55 -16.94 6.80 4.83
N ASN A 56 -15.94 7.58 4.54
CA ASN A 56 -15.50 7.83 3.18
C ASN A 56 -14.68 6.62 2.72
N TYR A 57 -14.39 6.46 1.51
CA TYR A 57 -13.90 5.28 0.81
C TYR A 57 -12.79 4.44 1.47
N THR A 58 -11.95 5.01 2.36
CA THR A 58 -10.73 4.35 2.85
C THR A 58 -10.70 4.21 4.36
N VAL A 59 -10.30 3.02 4.80
CA VAL A 59 -9.97 2.67 6.19
C VAL A 59 -8.62 1.98 6.22
N GLN A 60 -7.80 2.25 7.24
CA GLN A 60 -6.52 1.58 7.45
C GLN A 60 -6.30 1.23 8.92
N LEU A 61 -5.50 0.20 9.18
CA LEU A 61 -5.17 -0.28 10.51
C LEU A 61 -3.75 0.18 10.87
N LYS A 62 -3.61 0.90 11.99
CA LYS A 62 -2.32 1.28 12.57
C LYS A 62 -1.68 0.12 13.33
N ASP A 63 -0.38 0.19 13.53
CA ASP A 63 0.41 -0.80 14.27
C ASP A 63 -0.05 -1.00 15.74
N ASN A 64 -0.64 0.01 16.34
CA ASN A 64 -1.20 -0.05 17.69
C ASN A 64 -2.62 -0.66 17.76
N GLY A 65 -3.19 -1.10 16.63
CA GLY A 65 -4.55 -1.65 16.53
C GLY A 65 -5.64 -0.59 16.34
N ASN A 66 -5.30 0.69 16.29
CA ASN A 66 -6.27 1.74 16.03
C ASN A 66 -6.68 1.74 14.54
N LEU A 67 -7.94 2.06 14.30
CA LEU A 67 -8.48 2.30 12.96
C LEU A 67 -8.27 3.76 12.55
N ILE A 68 -7.72 4.00 11.37
CA ILE A 68 -7.79 5.30 10.69
C ILE A 68 -8.89 5.23 9.64
N ARG A 69 -9.71 6.28 9.56
CA ARG A 69 -10.76 6.38 8.55
C ARG A 69 -10.97 7.81 8.07
N GLY A 70 -11.21 7.97 6.77
CA GLY A 70 -11.82 9.16 6.21
C GLY A 70 -13.33 9.12 6.48
N THR A 71 -13.96 10.26 6.78
CA THR A 71 -15.39 10.35 7.00
C THR A 71 -15.95 11.68 6.52
N LYS A 72 -17.23 11.71 6.23
CA LYS A 72 -17.89 12.96 5.85
C LYS A 72 -17.93 13.94 7.02
N ASN A 73 -17.64 15.18 6.72
CA ASN A 73 -17.83 16.27 7.67
C ASN A 73 -19.31 16.62 7.74
N ASN A 74 -20.07 15.90 8.58
CA ASN A 74 -21.49 16.21 8.81
C ASN A 74 -21.71 17.45 9.69
N VAL A 75 -20.64 18.01 10.26
CA VAL A 75 -20.69 19.24 11.04
C VAL A 75 -20.46 20.42 10.10
N GLN A 76 -21.38 20.62 9.18
CA GLN A 76 -21.46 21.89 8.45
C GLN A 76 -22.05 22.95 9.36
N THR A 77 -21.31 23.33 10.39
CA THR A 77 -21.65 24.46 11.22
C THR A 77 -21.29 25.75 10.46
N GLY A 78 -22.27 26.30 9.76
CA GLY A 78 -22.28 27.71 9.39
C GLY A 78 -21.45 28.16 8.19
N GLY A 79 -20.91 27.25 7.42
CA GLY A 79 -20.21 27.57 6.19
C GLY A 79 -20.26 26.34 5.32
N THR A 80 -21.40 26.14 4.71
CA THR A 80 -21.57 25.03 3.76
C THR A 80 -20.59 25.19 2.63
N ASN A 81 -19.57 24.39 2.61
CA ASN A 81 -18.78 24.23 1.41
C ASN A 81 -19.51 23.30 0.43
N ASN A 82 -20.74 23.66 0.07
CA ASN A 82 -21.44 23.10 -1.06
C ASN A 82 -20.69 23.34 -2.39
N TYR A 83 -19.55 23.98 -2.32
CA TYR A 83 -18.73 24.35 -3.46
C TYR A 83 -17.85 23.17 -3.91
N LEU A 84 -17.19 22.49 -2.95
CA LEU A 84 -16.35 21.32 -3.18
C LEU A 84 -17.17 20.06 -2.90
N ASN A 85 -17.93 19.60 -3.88
CA ASN A 85 -18.82 18.41 -3.79
C ASN A 85 -18.52 17.41 -4.90
N GLY A 86 -17.25 17.04 -5.05
CA GLY A 86 -16.82 16.04 -6.00
C GLY A 86 -17.16 14.62 -5.58
N ALA A 87 -16.82 13.64 -6.43
CA ALA A 87 -16.89 12.25 -6.04
C ALA A 87 -15.96 11.99 -4.86
N ALA A 88 -16.37 11.14 -3.93
CA ALA A 88 -15.59 10.76 -2.76
C ALA A 88 -15.22 11.93 -1.82
N ASP A 89 -16.06 12.96 -1.74
CA ASP A 89 -15.90 14.04 -0.77
C ASP A 89 -15.94 13.51 0.68
N ALA A 90 -15.02 13.99 1.51
CA ALA A 90 -14.90 13.58 2.92
C ALA A 90 -14.91 14.79 3.86
N GLY A 91 -13.80 15.41 4.10
CA GLY A 91 -13.65 16.59 4.94
C GLY A 91 -13.28 16.32 6.40
N ARG A 92 -13.05 15.07 6.77
CA ARG A 92 -12.70 14.69 8.14
C ARG A 92 -11.93 13.39 8.16
N VAL A 93 -10.96 13.30 9.07
CA VAL A 93 -10.20 12.08 9.36
C VAL A 93 -10.31 11.78 10.85
N GLN A 94 -10.43 10.50 11.20
CA GLN A 94 -10.55 10.04 12.58
C GLN A 94 -9.61 8.87 12.84
N GLU A 95 -8.96 8.87 14.01
CA GLU A 95 -8.32 7.70 14.61
C GLU A 95 -9.22 7.17 15.73
N ILE A 96 -9.45 5.86 15.74
CA ILE A 96 -10.40 5.20 16.64
C ILE A 96 -9.72 4.01 17.29
N ASP A 97 -9.76 3.93 18.62
CA ASP A 97 -9.19 2.82 19.34
C ASP A 97 -10.00 1.50 19.14
N PRO A 98 -9.46 0.33 19.56
CA PRO A 98 -10.18 -0.93 19.46
C PRO A 98 -11.53 -0.98 20.20
N ASN A 99 -11.78 -0.10 21.18
CA ASN A 99 -13.07 -0.02 21.89
C ASN A 99 -14.08 0.91 21.20
N GLY A 100 -13.73 1.52 20.08
CA GLY A 100 -14.58 2.46 19.34
C GLY A 100 -14.52 3.90 19.87
N VAL A 101 -13.50 4.24 20.70
CA VAL A 101 -13.29 5.61 21.17
C VAL A 101 -12.48 6.39 20.14
N VAL A 102 -12.97 7.57 19.73
CA VAL A 102 -12.26 8.47 18.86
C VAL A 102 -11.12 9.11 19.66
N VAL A 103 -9.87 8.84 19.26
CA VAL A 103 -8.65 9.33 19.91
C VAL A 103 -7.97 10.46 19.13
N MET A 104 -8.34 10.64 17.85
CA MET A 104 -8.03 11.82 17.05
C MET A 104 -9.23 12.16 16.16
N ASP A 105 -9.54 13.43 16.03
CA ASP A 105 -10.63 13.94 15.21
C ASP A 105 -10.19 15.24 14.54
N PHE A 106 -9.91 15.18 13.23
CA PHE A 106 -9.37 16.29 12.47
C PHE A 106 -10.29 16.63 11.30
N ILE A 107 -10.79 17.88 11.29
CA ILE A 107 -11.63 18.39 10.20
C ILE A 107 -10.75 19.10 9.18
N TYR A 108 -10.76 18.59 7.94
CA TYR A 108 -10.11 19.22 6.80
C TYR A 108 -11.15 19.59 5.74
N SER A 109 -11.97 20.56 6.09
CA SER A 109 -13.06 21.10 5.28
C SER A 109 -13.16 22.59 5.52
N THR A 110 -12.71 23.39 4.55
CA THR A 110 -12.71 24.87 4.58
C THR A 110 -13.46 25.41 3.36
N SER A 111 -13.51 26.73 3.19
CA SER A 111 -14.05 27.34 1.97
C SER A 111 -13.17 27.12 0.74
N SER A 112 -11.93 26.68 0.91
CA SER A 112 -10.95 26.55 -0.17
C SER A 112 -10.29 25.18 -0.24
N ALA A 113 -10.56 24.26 0.70
CA ALA A 113 -9.98 22.92 0.71
C ALA A 113 -10.93 21.89 1.29
N LEU A 114 -10.87 20.64 0.77
CA LEU A 114 -11.67 19.51 1.23
C LEU A 114 -10.92 18.20 0.97
N SER A 115 -10.79 17.35 2.00
CA SER A 115 -10.25 16.00 1.80
C SER A 115 -11.20 15.10 1.00
N HIS A 116 -10.62 14.18 0.23
CA HIS A 116 -11.38 13.27 -0.63
C HIS A 116 -10.64 11.95 -0.87
N HIS A 117 -11.34 10.99 -1.46
CA HIS A 117 -10.90 9.69 -1.99
C HIS A 117 -10.07 8.84 -1.06
N ASP A 118 -8.82 9.19 -0.75
CA ASP A 118 -7.88 8.25 -0.18
C ASP A 118 -7.04 8.85 0.95
N LEU A 119 -6.49 7.95 1.76
CA LEU A 119 -5.51 8.24 2.79
C LEU A 119 -4.53 7.08 2.91
N THR A 120 -3.33 7.35 3.42
CA THR A 120 -2.35 6.33 3.78
C THR A 120 -1.63 6.70 5.08
N LEU A 121 -0.94 5.74 5.70
CA LEU A 121 -0.17 5.97 6.91
C LEU A 121 1.27 6.36 6.58
N ILE A 122 1.85 7.27 7.37
CA ILE A 122 3.27 7.61 7.40
C ILE A 122 3.72 7.46 8.86
N GLY A 123 4.21 6.29 9.22
CA GLY A 123 4.45 5.93 10.61
C GLY A 123 3.17 6.08 11.44
N ASP A 124 3.21 6.94 12.46
CA ASP A 124 2.04 7.25 13.30
C ASP A 124 1.12 8.34 12.72
N ASN A 125 1.53 9.02 11.65
CA ASN A 125 0.77 10.08 11.00
C ASN A 125 -0.15 9.53 9.92
N VAL A 126 -1.07 10.35 9.41
CA VAL A 126 -1.92 10.04 8.29
C VAL A 126 -1.77 11.08 7.19
N LEU A 127 -1.51 10.61 5.97
CA LEU A 127 -1.51 11.43 4.76
C LEU A 127 -2.88 11.34 4.11
N ILE A 128 -3.49 12.49 3.82
CA ILE A 128 -4.78 12.58 3.13
C ILE A 128 -4.63 13.24 1.77
N THR A 129 -5.47 12.82 0.82
CA THR A 129 -5.67 13.56 -0.43
C THR A 129 -6.72 14.65 -0.20
N ALA A 130 -6.51 15.83 -0.79
CA ALA A 130 -7.45 16.94 -0.70
C ALA A 130 -7.52 17.74 -1.99
N TRP A 131 -8.65 18.40 -2.23
CA TRP A 131 -8.78 19.47 -3.21
C TRP A 131 -8.46 20.81 -2.59
N GLU A 132 -7.86 21.69 -3.38
CA GLU A 132 -7.80 23.12 -3.11
C GLU A 132 -8.49 23.91 -4.23
N VAL A 133 -9.10 25.04 -3.91
CA VAL A 133 -9.76 25.89 -4.91
C VAL A 133 -8.76 26.85 -5.52
N LYS A 134 -8.65 26.83 -6.84
CA LYS A 134 -8.00 27.86 -7.66
C LYS A 134 -9.06 28.51 -8.54
N SER A 135 -9.26 29.79 -8.38
CA SER A 135 -10.21 30.54 -9.21
C SER A 135 -9.82 30.48 -10.69
N SER A 136 -10.80 30.58 -11.58
CA SER A 136 -10.52 30.68 -13.02
C SER A 136 -9.53 31.81 -13.37
N THR A 137 -9.52 32.88 -12.59
CA THR A 137 -8.57 33.97 -12.74
C THR A 137 -7.14 33.54 -12.39
N GLU A 138 -6.94 32.83 -11.29
CA GLU A 138 -5.62 32.30 -10.90
C GLU A 138 -5.11 31.30 -11.95
N VAL A 139 -5.95 30.36 -12.40
CA VAL A 139 -5.59 29.40 -13.44
C VAL A 139 -5.19 30.10 -14.73
N ASN A 140 -5.97 31.08 -15.19
CA ASN A 140 -5.67 31.83 -16.41
C ASN A 140 -4.41 32.71 -16.23
N ASN A 141 -4.16 33.28 -15.07
CA ASN A 141 -2.94 34.04 -14.78
C ASN A 141 -1.70 33.13 -14.74
N ALA A 142 -1.83 31.86 -14.35
CA ALA A 142 -0.75 30.89 -14.37
C ALA A 142 -0.49 30.25 -15.76
N GLY A 143 -1.22 30.68 -16.80
CA GLY A 143 -1.04 30.18 -18.17
C GLY A 143 -1.99 29.05 -18.56
N GLY A 144 -2.91 28.68 -17.69
CA GLY A 144 -3.97 27.75 -18.00
C GLY A 144 -5.12 28.39 -18.77
N SER A 145 -6.10 27.58 -19.18
CA SER A 145 -7.34 28.02 -19.83
C SER A 145 -8.53 27.50 -19.04
N ALA A 146 -9.12 28.34 -18.20
CA ALA A 146 -10.25 27.96 -17.36
C ALA A 146 -11.40 28.97 -17.44
N SER A 147 -12.63 28.47 -17.64
CA SER A 147 -13.87 29.26 -17.59
C SER A 147 -14.58 29.21 -16.24
N SER A 148 -14.15 28.30 -15.37
CA SER A 148 -14.65 28.10 -14.00
C SER A 148 -13.48 27.74 -13.08
N ASP A 149 -13.71 27.83 -11.78
CA ASP A 149 -12.72 27.44 -10.80
C ASP A 149 -12.33 25.98 -10.95
N LYS A 150 -11.10 25.67 -10.59
CA LYS A 150 -10.51 24.32 -10.63
C LYS A 150 -10.10 23.89 -9.23
N TRP A 151 -10.10 22.58 -9.02
CA TRP A 151 -9.73 21.98 -7.75
C TRP A 151 -8.54 21.03 -7.96
N PRO A 152 -7.31 21.56 -8.07
CA PRO A 152 -6.11 20.74 -8.08
C PRO A 152 -5.99 19.99 -6.77
N THR A 153 -5.32 18.85 -6.83
CA THR A 153 -5.04 18.01 -5.67
C THR A 153 -3.86 18.54 -4.89
N HIS A 154 -3.91 18.39 -3.57
CA HIS A 154 -2.78 18.49 -2.68
C HIS A 154 -2.82 17.37 -1.64
N PHE A 155 -1.69 17.13 -1.00
CA PHE A 155 -1.55 16.18 0.09
C PHE A 155 -1.26 16.89 1.39
N VAL A 156 -1.82 16.36 2.48
CA VAL A 156 -1.64 16.91 3.83
C VAL A 156 -1.32 15.75 4.77
N GLU A 157 -0.17 15.83 5.43
CA GLU A 157 0.19 14.91 6.50
C GLU A 157 -0.22 15.47 7.85
N ILE A 158 -0.92 14.65 8.63
CA ILE A 158 -1.54 15.03 9.90
C ILE A 158 -0.98 14.13 11.00
N ALA A 159 -0.34 14.74 12.00
CA ALA A 159 0.04 14.09 13.24
C ALA A 159 -1.06 14.23 14.30
N ASN A 160 -1.23 13.23 15.17
CA ASN A 160 -2.06 13.35 16.37
C ASN A 160 -1.42 14.37 17.32
N ASP A 161 -2.19 15.37 17.77
CA ASP A 161 -1.70 16.45 18.64
C ASP A 161 -1.62 16.06 20.13
N GLY A 162 -2.02 14.81 20.46
CA GLY A 162 -2.07 14.29 21.82
C GLY A 162 -3.22 14.82 22.68
N ASN A 163 -4.09 15.70 22.13
CA ASN A 163 -5.24 16.30 22.82
C ASN A 163 -6.57 15.91 22.17
N GLY A 164 -6.56 14.92 21.26
CA GLY A 164 -7.73 14.45 20.54
C GLY A 164 -7.98 15.17 19.22
N GLY A 165 -7.08 16.05 18.78
CA GLY A 165 -7.06 16.72 17.49
C GLY A 165 -5.89 16.30 16.63
N GLY A 166 -5.75 16.96 15.48
CA GLY A 166 -4.64 16.76 14.55
C GLY A 166 -3.87 18.05 14.30
N GLN A 167 -2.60 17.88 13.92
CA GLN A 167 -1.71 18.96 13.52
C GLN A 167 -1.13 18.64 12.15
N ILE A 168 -1.21 19.59 11.20
CA ILE A 168 -0.54 19.47 9.91
C ILE A 168 0.97 19.58 10.13
N VAL A 169 1.71 18.59 9.61
CA VAL A 169 3.18 18.52 9.75
C VAL A 169 3.88 18.61 8.40
N TRP A 170 3.21 18.28 7.30
CA TRP A 170 3.73 18.40 5.95
C TRP A 170 2.61 18.60 4.94
N GLU A 171 2.90 19.33 3.85
CA GLU A 171 1.98 19.60 2.74
C GLU A 171 2.73 19.61 1.41
N TRP A 172 2.08 19.12 0.36
CA TRP A 172 2.52 19.20 -1.03
C TRP A 172 1.35 19.55 -1.94
N HIS A 173 1.55 20.47 -2.88
CA HIS A 173 0.52 20.96 -3.79
C HIS A 173 0.92 20.74 -5.24
N ILE A 174 0.11 20.02 -6.01
CA ILE A 174 0.35 19.85 -7.45
C ILE A 174 0.41 21.20 -8.19
N TRP A 175 -0.26 22.23 -7.64
CA TRP A 175 -0.29 23.58 -8.16
C TRP A 175 1.09 24.24 -8.22
N ASP A 176 1.98 23.92 -7.35
CA ASP A 176 3.33 24.50 -7.28
C ASP A 176 4.28 23.90 -8.33
N HIS A 177 3.88 22.81 -8.99
CA HIS A 177 4.68 22.06 -9.95
C HIS A 177 4.09 22.08 -11.37
N MET A 178 3.55 23.23 -11.77
CA MET A 178 2.93 23.43 -13.09
C MET A 178 3.92 23.98 -14.11
N VAL A 179 3.72 23.62 -15.39
CA VAL A 179 4.40 24.16 -16.56
C VAL A 179 3.36 24.51 -17.63
N GLN A 180 3.67 25.50 -18.49
CA GLN A 180 2.86 25.85 -19.66
C GLN A 180 3.77 26.39 -20.78
N ASP A 181 3.39 26.16 -22.04
CA ASP A 181 4.09 26.63 -23.22
C ASP A 181 3.26 27.61 -24.08
N THR A 182 2.14 28.11 -23.54
CA THR A 182 1.14 28.91 -24.27
C THR A 182 1.41 30.41 -24.25
N ASP A 183 1.98 30.96 -23.17
CA ASP A 183 2.22 32.40 -22.99
C ASP A 183 3.54 32.68 -22.27
N THR A 184 4.51 33.21 -23.01
CA THR A 184 5.85 33.56 -22.49
C THR A 184 5.86 34.66 -21.43
N ASN A 185 4.77 35.42 -21.28
CA ASN A 185 4.68 36.49 -20.30
C ASN A 185 4.06 36.03 -18.97
N LYS A 186 3.62 34.79 -18.88
CA LYS A 186 3.01 34.24 -17.68
C LYS A 186 3.99 33.38 -16.91
N PRO A 187 3.75 33.19 -15.59
CA PRO A 187 4.55 32.27 -14.79
C PRO A 187 4.51 30.82 -15.36
N ASN A 188 5.45 30.02 -14.92
CA ASN A 188 5.58 28.62 -15.28
C ASN A 188 5.81 28.37 -16.79
N TYR A 189 6.25 29.38 -17.55
CA TYR A 189 6.55 29.20 -18.97
C TYR A 189 7.77 28.30 -19.17
N GLY A 190 7.60 27.25 -19.95
CA GLY A 190 8.66 26.32 -20.30
C GLY A 190 8.23 25.35 -21.39
N VAL A 191 9.19 24.72 -22.05
CA VAL A 191 8.89 23.65 -23.02
C VAL A 191 8.46 22.40 -22.25
N ILE A 192 7.22 21.97 -22.43
CA ILE A 192 6.61 20.88 -21.64
C ILE A 192 7.44 19.60 -21.74
N SER A 193 7.89 19.21 -22.94
CA SER A 193 8.70 17.99 -23.15
C SER A 193 10.09 18.01 -22.49
N ASP A 194 10.60 19.21 -22.21
CA ASP A 194 11.88 19.40 -21.53
C ASP A 194 11.74 19.40 -19.99
N ASN A 195 10.50 19.50 -19.50
CA ASN A 195 10.14 19.56 -18.08
C ASN A 195 9.18 18.43 -17.67
N PRO A 196 9.52 17.16 -17.87
CA PRO A 196 8.65 16.02 -17.55
C PRO A 196 8.39 15.86 -16.05
N GLN A 197 9.20 16.49 -15.20
CA GLN A 197 9.02 16.57 -13.75
C GLN A 197 7.91 17.55 -13.34
N LEU A 198 7.37 18.34 -14.27
CA LEU A 198 6.29 19.28 -14.05
C LEU A 198 5.00 18.83 -14.74
N ILE A 199 3.89 19.37 -14.30
CA ILE A 199 2.55 19.09 -14.81
C ILE A 199 2.12 20.19 -15.79
N ASP A 200 1.80 19.83 -17.02
CA ASP A 200 1.21 20.78 -17.97
C ASP A 200 -0.15 21.24 -17.45
N ILE A 201 -0.25 22.53 -17.14
CA ILE A 201 -1.48 23.15 -16.65
C ILE A 201 -2.66 23.00 -17.60
N ASN A 202 -2.42 22.70 -18.88
CA ASN A 202 -3.41 22.53 -19.93
C ASN A 202 -3.65 21.06 -20.34
N MET A 203 -2.95 20.08 -19.72
CA MET A 203 -3.05 18.67 -20.13
C MET A 203 -4.44 18.07 -19.94
N ILE A 204 -5.20 18.55 -18.96
CA ILE A 204 -6.58 18.14 -18.70
C ILE A 204 -7.50 19.33 -18.98
N ASN A 205 -8.04 19.39 -20.18
CA ASN A 205 -8.83 20.52 -20.65
C ASN A 205 -10.19 20.72 -19.98
N GLN A 206 -10.74 19.67 -19.39
CA GLN A 206 -12.05 19.71 -18.70
C GLN A 206 -11.99 18.62 -17.64
N GLY A 207 -12.56 18.85 -16.48
CA GLY A 207 -12.82 17.76 -15.56
C GLY A 207 -13.54 16.65 -16.34
N GLY A 208 -12.83 15.55 -16.64
CA GLY A 208 -13.29 14.51 -17.55
C GLY A 208 -14.51 13.82 -16.98
N GLY A 209 -15.67 14.27 -17.37
CA GLY A 209 -16.93 13.84 -16.84
C GLY A 209 -17.18 12.34 -16.97
N GLY A 210 -17.24 11.68 -15.84
CA GLY A 210 -17.93 10.41 -15.67
C GLY A 210 -18.91 10.60 -14.53
N GLY A 211 -20.21 10.74 -14.83
CA GLY A 211 -21.27 10.62 -13.84
C GLY A 211 -21.42 11.78 -12.85
N GLY A 212 -21.93 12.94 -13.30
CA GLY A 212 -22.54 13.95 -12.42
C GLY A 212 -21.58 14.78 -11.58
N GLN A 213 -20.31 14.85 -11.93
CA GLN A 213 -19.28 15.58 -11.21
C GLN A 213 -19.28 17.07 -11.56
N SER A 214 -19.12 17.90 -10.53
CA SER A 214 -18.89 19.33 -10.71
C SER A 214 -17.59 19.53 -11.51
N GLY A 215 -17.57 20.42 -12.50
CA GLY A 215 -16.45 20.64 -13.40
C GLY A 215 -15.19 21.26 -12.76
N GLY A 216 -15.09 21.27 -11.43
CA GLY A 216 -13.94 21.77 -10.68
C GLY A 216 -12.85 20.72 -10.45
N ASP A 217 -13.20 19.46 -10.21
CA ASP A 217 -12.24 18.38 -9.99
C ASP A 217 -11.35 18.20 -11.22
N TRP A 218 -10.05 18.42 -11.05
CA TRP A 218 -9.17 18.59 -12.20
C TRP A 218 -8.36 17.34 -12.50
N PHE A 219 -7.70 16.76 -11.49
CA PHE A 219 -6.84 15.59 -11.65
C PHE A 219 -7.51 14.30 -11.23
N HIS A 220 -8.47 14.37 -10.35
CA HIS A 220 -9.16 13.22 -9.77
C HIS A 220 -8.18 12.18 -9.23
N VAL A 221 -7.30 12.65 -8.34
CA VAL A 221 -6.38 11.76 -7.61
C VAL A 221 -7.20 10.89 -6.66
N ASN A 222 -6.97 9.57 -6.72
CA ASN A 222 -7.86 8.58 -6.13
C ASN A 222 -7.15 7.40 -5.46
N GLY A 223 -5.82 7.44 -5.46
CA GLY A 223 -4.97 6.51 -4.75
C GLY A 223 -3.72 7.23 -4.30
N VAL A 224 -3.31 6.99 -3.06
CA VAL A 224 -2.05 7.48 -2.48
C VAL A 224 -1.45 6.37 -1.63
N ASP A 225 -0.15 6.19 -1.74
CA ASP A 225 0.61 5.23 -0.95
C ASP A 225 1.98 5.80 -0.59
N TYR A 226 2.53 5.35 0.53
CA TYR A 226 3.82 5.78 1.05
C TYR A 226 4.78 4.61 1.17
N ASN A 227 6.01 4.83 0.73
CA ASN A 227 7.10 3.89 0.88
C ASN A 227 8.08 4.41 1.93
N GLU A 228 8.13 3.75 3.09
CA GLU A 228 8.97 4.15 4.22
C GLU A 228 10.47 4.02 3.91
N ASP A 229 10.88 2.97 3.19
CA ASP A 229 12.30 2.73 2.87
C ASP A 229 12.85 3.78 1.90
N LEU A 230 11.99 4.29 1.01
CA LEU A 230 12.35 5.29 0.00
C LEU A 230 12.03 6.72 0.44
N ASP A 231 11.18 6.90 1.46
CA ASP A 231 10.58 8.18 1.85
C ASP A 231 9.94 8.90 0.65
N GLN A 232 9.10 8.15 -0.07
CA GLN A 232 8.44 8.59 -1.30
C GLN A 232 6.94 8.32 -1.26
N ILE A 233 6.17 9.19 -1.92
CA ILE A 233 4.73 9.06 -2.09
C ILE A 233 4.43 8.72 -3.55
N ALA A 234 3.64 7.65 -3.78
CA ALA A 234 3.04 7.36 -5.07
C ALA A 234 1.57 7.77 -5.08
N PHE A 235 1.08 8.30 -6.20
CA PHE A 235 -0.33 8.61 -6.36
C PHE A 235 -0.84 8.35 -7.78
N SER A 236 -2.14 8.06 -7.91
CA SER A 236 -2.81 7.79 -9.17
C SER A 236 -3.81 8.89 -9.51
N SER A 237 -3.82 9.32 -10.77
CA SER A 237 -4.77 10.30 -11.33
C SER A 237 -5.62 9.66 -12.42
N ARG A 238 -6.93 9.56 -12.16
CA ARG A 238 -7.87 8.99 -13.13
C ARG A 238 -7.95 9.83 -14.40
N PHE A 239 -7.99 11.16 -14.28
CA PHE A 239 -8.21 12.04 -15.42
C PHE A 239 -6.93 12.24 -16.25
N ALA A 240 -5.76 12.17 -15.62
CA ALA A 240 -4.51 12.13 -16.35
C ALA A 240 -4.23 10.77 -16.99
N SER A 241 -4.86 9.69 -16.51
CA SER A 241 -4.51 8.30 -16.86
C SER A 241 -3.03 8.03 -16.59
N GLU A 242 -2.55 8.46 -15.44
CA GLU A 242 -1.16 8.34 -15.01
C GLU A 242 -1.05 8.02 -13.52
N ILE A 243 0.10 7.47 -13.16
CA ILE A 243 0.60 7.37 -11.79
C ILE A 243 1.89 8.18 -11.66
N TYR A 244 2.18 8.63 -10.45
CA TYR A 244 3.29 9.54 -10.15
C TYR A 244 4.00 9.14 -8.89
N ILE A 245 5.28 9.50 -8.77
CA ILE A 245 6.07 9.43 -7.53
C ILE A 245 6.65 10.81 -7.24
N ILE A 246 6.61 11.22 -5.97
CA ILE A 246 7.22 12.44 -5.43
C ILE A 246 8.11 12.13 -4.22
N ASP A 247 9.02 13.04 -3.91
CA ASP A 247 9.91 12.98 -2.75
C ASP A 247 9.19 13.52 -1.51
N HIS A 248 9.02 12.68 -0.49
CA HIS A 248 8.43 13.09 0.79
C HIS A 248 9.49 13.58 1.80
N SER A 249 10.77 13.29 1.58
CA SER A 249 11.86 13.71 2.50
C SER A 249 12.06 15.23 2.59
N THR A 250 11.23 16.00 1.91
CA THR A 250 11.20 17.45 1.90
C THR A 250 10.53 18.02 3.15
N THR A 251 10.92 19.23 3.54
CA THR A 251 10.02 20.08 4.35
C THR A 251 8.88 20.62 3.47
N SER A 252 7.74 21.05 4.05
CA SER A 252 6.67 21.68 3.27
C SER A 252 7.16 22.88 2.44
N ALA A 253 8.15 23.61 2.94
CA ALA A 253 8.74 24.72 2.21
C ALA A 253 9.57 24.28 1.00
N GLU A 254 10.27 23.15 1.08
CA GLU A 254 10.98 22.55 -0.06
C GLU A 254 10.01 21.86 -1.02
N ALA A 255 8.98 21.19 -0.48
CA ALA A 255 7.92 20.57 -1.27
C ALA A 255 7.16 21.56 -2.18
N ALA A 256 7.13 22.84 -1.82
CA ALA A 256 6.57 23.93 -2.65
C ALA A 256 7.54 24.49 -3.70
N THR A 257 8.74 23.90 -3.86
CA THR A 257 9.79 24.39 -4.77
C THR A 257 10.35 23.27 -5.64
N HIS A 258 11.28 23.62 -6.52
CA HIS A 258 11.97 22.70 -7.44
C HIS A 258 13.33 22.24 -6.90
N THR A 259 13.62 22.43 -5.61
CA THR A 259 14.92 22.07 -4.99
C THR A 259 14.70 21.68 -3.53
N GLY A 260 15.51 20.74 -3.04
CA GLY A 260 15.43 20.22 -1.67
C GLY A 260 15.05 18.74 -1.64
N GLY A 261 14.92 18.20 -0.43
CA GLY A 261 14.71 16.79 -0.21
C GLY A 261 15.92 15.92 -0.62
N ASN A 262 15.77 14.62 -0.49
CA ASN A 262 16.82 13.64 -0.86
C ASN A 262 17.03 13.56 -2.37
N SER A 263 16.00 13.85 -3.16
CA SER A 263 16.09 13.92 -4.63
C SER A 263 16.87 15.15 -5.11
N GLY A 264 16.89 16.23 -4.33
CA GLY A 264 17.36 17.54 -4.72
C GLY A 264 16.39 18.30 -5.64
N MET A 265 15.20 17.75 -5.90
CA MET A 265 14.19 18.29 -6.84
C MET A 265 13.00 18.95 -6.12
N GLY A 266 13.04 19.06 -4.78
CA GLY A 266 11.91 19.57 -4.01
C GLY A 266 10.69 18.70 -4.21
N GLY A 267 9.52 19.31 -4.45
CA GLY A 267 8.27 18.57 -4.68
C GLY A 267 8.00 18.17 -6.14
N ASP A 268 8.98 18.31 -7.06
CA ASP A 268 8.80 17.91 -8.45
C ASP A 268 8.57 16.41 -8.60
N ILE A 269 7.89 16.02 -9.68
CA ILE A 269 7.61 14.61 -10.01
C ILE A 269 8.92 13.87 -10.31
N LEU A 270 9.23 12.83 -9.55
CA LEU A 270 10.40 11.98 -9.78
C LEU A 270 10.15 10.98 -10.91
N TYR A 271 8.94 10.44 -10.96
CA TYR A 271 8.54 9.42 -11.93
C TYR A 271 7.07 9.60 -12.28
N ARG A 272 6.73 9.33 -13.55
CA ARG A 272 5.36 9.26 -14.04
C ARG A 272 5.22 8.15 -15.08
N TRP A 273 4.08 7.47 -15.06
CA TRP A 273 3.79 6.39 -16.00
C TRP A 273 2.31 6.39 -16.39
N GLY A 274 2.05 6.27 -17.70
CA GLY A 274 0.70 6.22 -18.27
C GLY A 274 0.64 6.95 -19.60
N ASN A 275 0.12 8.19 -19.66
CA ASN A 275 -0.14 8.90 -20.89
C ASN A 275 1.00 9.88 -21.29
N PRO A 276 1.92 9.50 -22.19
CA PRO A 276 3.06 10.35 -22.54
C PRO A 276 2.65 11.63 -23.28
N SER A 277 1.43 11.73 -23.81
CA SER A 277 0.93 12.97 -24.42
C SER A 277 0.71 14.08 -23.39
N ASN A 278 0.57 13.77 -22.10
CA ASN A 278 0.41 14.75 -21.04
C ASN A 278 1.66 15.62 -20.80
N TYR A 279 2.81 15.19 -21.32
CA TYR A 279 4.06 15.96 -21.25
C TYR A 279 4.80 16.03 -22.62
N ASN A 280 4.04 15.92 -23.70
CA ASN A 280 4.46 16.16 -25.09
C ASN A 280 5.70 15.37 -25.51
N VAL A 281 5.85 14.12 -25.04
CA VAL A 281 6.98 13.26 -25.44
C VAL A 281 6.54 12.16 -26.39
N SER A 282 7.49 11.66 -27.18
CA SER A 282 7.28 10.53 -28.05
C SER A 282 7.40 9.20 -27.30
N GLY A 283 6.74 8.18 -27.79
CA GLY A 283 6.80 6.82 -27.28
C GLY A 283 5.43 6.13 -27.35
N THR A 284 5.47 4.81 -27.41
CA THR A 284 4.28 3.98 -27.18
C THR A 284 4.31 3.51 -25.74
N GLN A 285 3.27 3.82 -24.98
CA GLN A 285 3.09 3.35 -23.62
C GLN A 285 1.68 2.84 -23.45
N VAL A 286 1.49 1.81 -22.64
CA VAL A 286 0.14 1.41 -22.22
C VAL A 286 -0.41 2.53 -21.34
N ILE A 287 -1.56 3.05 -21.73
CA ILE A 287 -2.27 4.08 -20.98
C ILE A 287 -3.29 3.38 -20.08
N PRO A 288 -3.17 3.49 -18.76
CA PRO A 288 -4.16 2.93 -17.85
C PRO A 288 -5.50 3.64 -18.06
N ASN A 289 -6.59 2.88 -17.99
CA ASN A 289 -7.93 3.41 -18.22
C ASN A 289 -8.73 3.41 -16.90
N ALA A 290 -9.04 4.60 -16.41
CA ALA A 290 -9.67 4.83 -15.12
C ALA A 290 -8.85 4.23 -13.95
N VAL A 291 -7.55 4.51 -13.92
CA VAL A 291 -6.62 4.00 -12.89
C VAL A 291 -7.02 4.44 -11.48
N HIS A 292 -6.87 3.51 -10.53
CA HIS A 292 -7.05 3.73 -9.09
C HIS A 292 -5.96 3.00 -8.30
N ASP A 293 -5.84 3.34 -7.02
CA ASP A 293 -5.16 2.58 -5.99
C ASP A 293 -3.73 2.15 -6.36
N VAL A 294 -2.90 3.13 -6.71
CA VAL A 294 -1.47 2.85 -6.85
C VAL A 294 -0.87 2.53 -5.49
N ARG A 295 -0.07 1.44 -5.42
CA ARG A 295 0.62 0.99 -4.21
C ARG A 295 1.98 0.43 -4.54
N TRP A 296 2.92 0.53 -3.61
CA TRP A 296 4.13 -0.29 -3.66
C TRP A 296 3.83 -1.72 -3.22
N ILE A 297 4.38 -2.67 -3.94
CA ILE A 297 4.50 -4.04 -3.46
C ILE A 297 5.68 -4.06 -2.50
N THR A 298 5.44 -4.48 -1.26
CA THR A 298 6.46 -4.53 -0.20
C THR A 298 7.72 -5.23 -0.67
N ASP A 299 8.88 -4.62 -0.41
CA ASP A 299 10.19 -5.18 -0.81
C ASP A 299 10.75 -6.12 0.27
N ASP A 300 10.12 -7.29 0.39
CA ASP A 300 10.46 -8.34 1.36
C ASP A 300 10.78 -9.69 0.69
N GLY A 301 10.97 -9.68 -0.64
CA GLY A 301 11.24 -10.87 -1.44
C GLY A 301 9.99 -11.57 -1.97
N ARG A 302 8.78 -11.02 -1.74
CA ARG A 302 7.57 -11.49 -2.40
C ARG A 302 7.63 -11.26 -3.92
N PRO A 303 6.84 -11.96 -4.74
CA PRO A 303 6.81 -11.73 -6.18
C PRO A 303 6.52 -10.27 -6.53
N ASN A 304 7.33 -9.68 -7.41
CA ASN A 304 7.30 -8.28 -7.83
C ASN A 304 7.62 -7.27 -6.71
N SER A 305 8.41 -7.67 -5.70
CA SER A 305 8.92 -6.77 -4.65
C SER A 305 9.43 -5.45 -5.23
N GLY A 306 9.04 -4.33 -4.62
CA GLY A 306 9.44 -2.99 -5.02
C GLY A 306 8.75 -2.42 -6.27
N TYR A 307 7.88 -3.21 -6.96
CA TYR A 307 7.08 -2.68 -8.07
C TYR A 307 5.95 -1.79 -7.56
N LEU A 308 5.48 -0.89 -8.41
CA LEU A 308 4.16 -0.29 -8.23
C LEU A 308 3.08 -1.25 -8.73
N GLN A 309 2.00 -1.37 -7.99
CA GLN A 309 0.78 -2.09 -8.40
C GLN A 309 -0.36 -1.09 -8.56
N ILE A 310 -1.18 -1.25 -9.60
CA ILE A 310 -2.34 -0.39 -9.85
C ILE A 310 -3.59 -1.22 -10.10
N PHE A 311 -4.74 -0.68 -9.70
CA PHE A 311 -6.03 -1.16 -10.16
C PHE A 311 -6.42 -0.39 -11.43
N ASN A 312 -6.32 -1.08 -12.58
CA ASN A 312 -6.65 -0.53 -13.90
C ASN A 312 -8.09 -0.93 -14.24
N ASN A 313 -9.07 -0.09 -13.91
CA ASN A 313 -10.49 -0.44 -13.93
C ASN A 313 -11.01 -0.88 -15.31
N SER A 314 -10.43 -0.36 -16.38
CA SER A 314 -10.78 -0.75 -17.75
C SER A 314 -9.53 -1.12 -18.56
N GLY A 315 -8.59 -1.82 -17.91
CA GLY A 315 -7.28 -2.16 -18.47
C GLY A 315 -7.29 -3.26 -19.52
N VAL A 316 -8.40 -3.98 -19.67
CA VAL A 316 -8.61 -5.04 -20.64
C VAL A 316 -9.80 -4.69 -21.54
N SER A 317 -9.91 -5.31 -22.71
CA SER A 317 -11.03 -5.13 -23.62
C SER A 317 -12.38 -5.39 -22.93
N ASN A 318 -13.44 -4.74 -23.42
CA ASN A 318 -14.80 -4.81 -22.85
C ASN A 318 -14.91 -4.29 -21.40
N ASN A 319 -14.09 -3.30 -21.04
CA ASN A 319 -14.06 -2.69 -19.70
C ASN A 319 -13.77 -3.68 -18.56
N GLN A 320 -13.06 -4.77 -18.84
CA GLN A 320 -12.59 -5.67 -17.80
C GLN A 320 -11.44 -5.02 -17.04
N SER A 321 -11.50 -5.09 -15.72
CA SER A 321 -10.45 -4.60 -14.83
C SER A 321 -9.20 -5.47 -14.87
N ALA A 322 -8.06 -4.88 -14.55
CA ALA A 322 -6.80 -5.59 -14.38
C ALA A 322 -6.02 -5.06 -13.17
N ILE A 323 -5.24 -5.93 -12.57
CA ILE A 323 -4.18 -5.55 -11.64
C ILE A 323 -2.88 -5.58 -12.43
N ASP A 324 -2.26 -4.42 -12.57
CA ASP A 324 -1.01 -4.25 -13.31
C ASP A 324 0.14 -3.98 -12.34
N GLY A 325 1.25 -4.71 -12.49
CA GLY A 325 2.51 -4.47 -11.81
C GLY A 325 3.49 -3.74 -12.74
N ILE A 326 4.08 -2.66 -12.25
CA ILE A 326 4.96 -1.77 -12.98
C ILE A 326 6.34 -1.79 -12.32
N GLU A 327 7.32 -2.35 -13.01
CA GLU A 327 8.72 -2.27 -12.60
C GLU A 327 9.26 -0.89 -12.97
N THR A 328 9.49 -0.04 -11.98
CA THR A 328 9.97 1.33 -12.24
C THR A 328 11.44 1.33 -12.66
N PRO A 329 11.88 2.24 -13.56
CA PRO A 329 13.26 2.31 -14.01
C PRO A 329 14.15 3.08 -13.00
N VAL A 330 14.07 2.73 -11.72
CA VAL A 330 14.85 3.37 -10.67
C VAL A 330 16.35 3.09 -10.84
N ASP A 331 17.19 4.07 -10.54
CA ASP A 331 18.65 3.85 -10.49
C ASP A 331 18.99 3.01 -9.23
N PRO A 332 19.60 1.83 -9.37
CA PRO A 332 19.93 0.99 -8.21
C PRO A 332 20.95 1.62 -7.26
N ASN A 333 21.64 2.70 -7.67
CA ASN A 333 22.60 3.44 -6.85
C ASN A 333 22.01 4.73 -6.27
N ASN A 334 20.85 5.18 -6.76
CA ASN A 334 20.17 6.37 -6.28
C ASN A 334 18.65 6.17 -6.38
N PRO A 335 17.97 5.80 -5.29
CA PRO A 335 16.54 5.49 -5.30
C PRO A 335 15.62 6.69 -5.60
N TYR A 336 16.17 7.89 -5.64
CA TYR A 336 15.45 9.12 -6.03
C TYR A 336 15.60 9.46 -7.51
N GLN A 337 16.30 8.64 -8.30
CA GLN A 337 16.49 8.85 -9.72
C GLN A 337 15.84 7.74 -10.54
N TYR A 338 14.96 8.14 -11.44
CA TYR A 338 14.28 7.25 -12.38
C TYR A 338 14.79 7.51 -13.80
N PHE A 339 15.28 6.47 -14.47
CA PHE A 339 15.85 6.61 -15.81
C PHE A 339 14.81 6.93 -16.86
N ARG A 340 15.14 7.90 -17.71
CA ARG A 340 14.36 8.27 -18.88
C ARG A 340 15.32 8.65 -20.01
N ASN A 341 15.09 8.15 -21.22
CA ASN A 341 15.76 8.68 -22.41
C ASN A 341 15.20 10.08 -22.73
N THR A 342 16.08 11.01 -23.07
CA THR A 342 15.68 12.37 -23.42
C THR A 342 14.60 12.36 -24.50
N SER A 343 13.56 13.15 -24.32
CA SER A 343 12.40 13.28 -25.23
C SER A 343 11.56 12.00 -25.42
N GLN A 344 11.74 10.99 -24.56
CA GLN A 344 10.89 9.80 -24.55
C GLN A 344 10.09 9.71 -23.25
N ALA A 345 9.06 8.85 -23.24
CA ALA A 345 8.33 8.51 -22.03
C ALA A 345 9.22 7.77 -21.02
N TYR A 346 8.89 7.87 -19.73
CA TYR A 346 9.46 6.99 -18.71
C TYR A 346 9.09 5.54 -19.02
N GLY A 347 10.04 4.62 -18.83
CA GLY A 347 9.76 3.17 -18.90
C GLY A 347 8.94 2.66 -17.71
N PRO A 348 8.44 1.43 -17.78
CA PRO A 348 8.40 0.56 -18.95
C PRO A 348 7.31 0.99 -19.97
N SER A 349 7.40 0.53 -21.22
CA SER A 349 6.37 0.84 -22.23
C SER A 349 5.06 0.10 -22.02
N THR A 350 5.06 -0.92 -21.19
CA THR A 350 3.89 -1.72 -20.80
C THR A 350 4.03 -2.14 -19.34
N TYR A 351 2.96 -2.63 -18.74
CA TYR A 351 3.03 -3.31 -17.44
C TYR A 351 4.02 -4.48 -17.50
N THR A 352 4.69 -4.76 -16.40
CA THR A 352 5.59 -5.91 -16.25
C THR A 352 4.81 -7.17 -15.97
N THR A 353 3.77 -7.08 -15.12
CA THR A 353 2.84 -8.18 -14.84
C THR A 353 1.40 -7.71 -14.95
N ARG A 354 0.47 -8.62 -15.30
CA ARG A 354 -0.97 -8.35 -15.34
C ARG A 354 -1.78 -9.55 -14.88
N TYR A 355 -2.73 -9.29 -14.01
CA TYR A 355 -3.86 -10.16 -13.75
C TYR A 355 -5.15 -9.53 -14.29
N ALA A 356 -5.82 -10.17 -15.25
CA ALA A 356 -7.13 -9.75 -15.73
C ALA A 356 -8.20 -10.21 -14.73
N CYS A 357 -8.91 -9.27 -14.11
CA CYS A 357 -9.82 -9.54 -13.01
C CYS A 357 -11.02 -10.36 -13.44
N GLN A 358 -11.41 -11.35 -12.63
CA GLN A 358 -12.66 -12.10 -12.87
C GLN A 358 -13.90 -11.27 -12.51
N TYR A 359 -13.77 -10.35 -11.57
CA TYR A 359 -14.80 -9.37 -11.22
C TYR A 359 -14.25 -7.96 -11.48
N SER A 360 -15.08 -7.12 -12.09
CA SER A 360 -14.66 -5.80 -12.55
C SER A 360 -15.45 -4.69 -11.89
N ALA A 361 -14.85 -3.51 -11.85
CA ALA A 361 -15.48 -2.28 -11.42
C ALA A 361 -15.04 -1.12 -12.31
N SER A 362 -15.92 -0.16 -12.57
CA SER A 362 -15.63 1.00 -13.43
C SER A 362 -14.90 2.14 -12.71
N GLY A 363 -14.72 2.03 -11.41
CA GLY A 363 -14.01 3.02 -10.58
C GLY A 363 -13.75 2.48 -9.19
N GLN A 364 -13.02 3.26 -8.38
CA GLN A 364 -12.54 2.86 -7.07
C GLN A 364 -11.79 1.53 -7.13
N SER A 365 -11.88 0.70 -6.10
CA SER A 365 -11.21 -0.60 -6.02
C SER A 365 -9.82 -0.53 -5.40
N ALA A 366 -9.34 -1.67 -4.93
CA ALA A 366 -8.01 -1.80 -4.33
C ALA A 366 -7.44 -3.20 -4.60
N SER A 367 -6.12 -3.34 -4.45
CA SER A 367 -5.47 -4.65 -4.54
C SER A 367 -4.18 -4.69 -3.73
N ASP A 368 -3.91 -5.84 -3.09
CA ASP A 368 -2.67 -6.09 -2.37
C ASP A 368 -1.94 -7.31 -2.95
N ARG A 369 -0.61 -7.26 -2.96
CA ARG A 369 0.24 -8.41 -3.23
C ARG A 369 0.62 -9.04 -1.90
N MET A 370 0.14 -10.26 -1.64
CA MET A 370 0.41 -10.97 -0.40
C MET A 370 1.82 -11.55 -0.36
N SER A 371 2.37 -11.79 0.83
CA SER A 371 3.73 -12.35 0.99
C SER A 371 3.89 -13.73 0.37
N ASN A 372 2.81 -14.52 0.26
CA ASN A 372 2.81 -15.81 -0.42
C ASN A 372 2.71 -15.72 -1.96
N GLY A 373 2.67 -14.49 -2.52
CA GLY A 373 2.58 -14.23 -3.95
C GLY A 373 1.17 -14.12 -4.51
N ASN A 374 0.14 -14.40 -3.73
CA ASN A 374 -1.25 -14.23 -4.15
C ASN A 374 -1.59 -12.74 -4.34
N ILE A 375 -2.67 -12.48 -5.08
CA ILE A 375 -3.23 -11.13 -5.23
C ILE A 375 -4.57 -11.08 -4.53
N PHE A 376 -4.69 -10.23 -3.52
CA PHE A 376 -5.98 -9.82 -2.99
C PHE A 376 -6.57 -8.73 -3.87
N VAL A 377 -7.85 -8.84 -4.20
CA VAL A 377 -8.56 -7.94 -5.09
C VAL A 377 -9.86 -7.50 -4.44
N ASN A 378 -10.06 -6.21 -4.32
CA ASN A 378 -11.33 -5.60 -4.02
C ASN A 378 -11.88 -4.93 -5.28
N ALA A 379 -12.87 -5.55 -5.93
CA ALA A 379 -13.63 -4.93 -7.03
C ALA A 379 -14.79 -4.15 -6.42
N SER A 380 -14.71 -2.82 -6.42
CA SER A 380 -15.66 -1.91 -5.78
C SER A 380 -17.11 -2.18 -6.18
N GLY A 381 -18.05 -1.90 -5.26
CA GLY A 381 -19.49 -1.94 -5.52
C GLY A 381 -20.03 -0.67 -6.18
N GLY A 382 -19.26 0.43 -6.14
CA GLY A 382 -19.67 1.71 -6.70
C GLY A 382 -19.89 1.69 -8.21
N GLN A 383 -20.83 2.53 -8.69
CA GLN A 383 -21.13 2.70 -10.12
C GLN A 383 -21.48 1.39 -10.87
N GLY A 384 -22.06 0.41 -10.16
CA GLY A 384 -22.44 -0.88 -10.75
C GLY A 384 -21.30 -1.88 -10.88
N GLY A 385 -20.22 -1.71 -10.13
CA GLY A 385 -19.17 -2.69 -9.98
C GLY A 385 -19.63 -3.94 -9.21
N ALA A 386 -18.73 -4.92 -9.08
CA ALA A 386 -19.07 -6.24 -8.54
C ALA A 386 -19.31 -6.27 -7.02
N GLY A 387 -18.74 -5.32 -6.26
CA GLY A 387 -18.90 -5.22 -4.81
C GLY A 387 -18.30 -6.39 -4.03
N VAL A 388 -17.22 -7.00 -4.53
CA VAL A 388 -16.66 -8.21 -3.95
C VAL A 388 -15.17 -8.09 -3.67
N MET A 389 -14.74 -8.77 -2.61
CA MET A 389 -13.34 -9.06 -2.33
C MET A 389 -13.04 -10.53 -2.64
N TYR A 390 -11.87 -10.81 -3.18
CA TYR A 390 -11.41 -12.17 -3.45
C TYR A 390 -9.89 -12.23 -3.53
N GLU A 391 -9.33 -13.43 -3.43
CA GLU A 391 -7.91 -13.69 -3.55
C GLU A 391 -7.64 -14.69 -4.66
N VAL A 392 -6.61 -14.44 -5.46
CA VAL A 392 -6.19 -15.32 -6.54
C VAL A 392 -4.74 -15.74 -6.37
N ASN A 393 -4.43 -16.97 -6.80
CA ASN A 393 -3.07 -17.45 -6.88
C ASN A 393 -2.36 -16.98 -8.15
N ASP A 394 -1.11 -17.39 -8.34
CA ASP A 394 -0.26 -17.10 -9.50
C ASP A 394 -0.84 -17.58 -10.85
N LEU A 395 -1.74 -18.58 -10.82
CA LEU A 395 -2.46 -19.07 -11.99
C LEU A 395 -3.76 -18.30 -12.27
N GLY A 396 -4.10 -17.31 -11.44
CA GLY A 396 -5.33 -16.53 -11.54
C GLY A 396 -6.58 -17.26 -11.06
N ASN A 397 -6.45 -18.41 -10.38
CA ASN A 397 -7.59 -19.12 -9.78
C ASN A 397 -8.00 -18.44 -8.48
N ILE A 398 -9.31 -18.23 -8.29
CA ILE A 398 -9.84 -17.76 -7.01
C ILE A 398 -9.64 -18.86 -5.97
N ILE A 399 -8.95 -18.51 -4.88
CA ILE A 399 -8.65 -19.41 -3.75
C ILE A 399 -9.32 -18.97 -2.47
N TRP A 400 -9.80 -17.72 -2.40
CA TRP A 400 -10.62 -17.18 -1.33
C TRP A 400 -11.69 -16.23 -1.90
N GLY A 401 -12.86 -16.21 -1.30
CA GLY A 401 -13.98 -15.42 -1.78
C GLY A 401 -14.72 -16.07 -2.97
N PRO A 402 -15.51 -15.34 -3.79
CA PRO A 402 -15.80 -13.91 -3.59
C PRO A 402 -16.62 -13.64 -2.32
N TYR A 403 -16.26 -12.59 -1.60
CA TYR A 403 -16.97 -12.09 -0.44
C TYR A 403 -17.68 -10.78 -0.77
N ASN A 404 -19.00 -10.71 -0.56
CA ASN A 404 -19.77 -9.52 -0.84
C ASN A 404 -19.52 -8.45 0.23
N SER A 405 -18.63 -7.53 -0.04
CA SER A 405 -18.26 -6.44 0.86
C SER A 405 -19.00 -5.14 0.55
N ASP A 406 -19.37 -4.93 -0.71
CA ASP A 406 -19.91 -3.68 -1.24
C ASP A 406 -19.11 -2.46 -0.77
N THR A 407 -17.78 -2.58 -0.82
CA THR A 407 -16.85 -1.55 -0.36
C THR A 407 -16.13 -0.89 -1.53
N GLU A 408 -15.76 0.37 -1.35
CA GLU A 408 -14.96 1.11 -2.34
C GLU A 408 -13.50 0.64 -2.32
N LYS A 409 -12.92 0.47 -1.13
CA LYS A 409 -11.59 -0.07 -0.92
C LYS A 409 -11.58 -1.01 0.27
N GLY A 410 -10.95 -2.16 0.11
CA GLY A 410 -10.70 -3.14 1.15
C GLY A 410 -9.25 -3.59 1.11
N PHE A 411 -8.67 -3.87 2.27
CA PHE A 411 -7.25 -4.18 2.42
C PHE A 411 -7.04 -5.48 3.18
N ARG A 412 -5.95 -6.17 2.88
CA ARG A 412 -5.58 -7.41 3.52
C ARG A 412 -4.42 -7.19 4.48
N TYR A 413 -4.54 -7.69 5.70
CA TYR A 413 -3.52 -7.63 6.75
C TYR A 413 -3.03 -9.03 7.10
N GLU A 414 -1.73 -9.20 7.14
CA GLU A 414 -1.08 -10.46 7.50
C GLU A 414 -1.17 -10.72 9.00
N CYS A 415 -1.01 -11.99 9.42
CA CYS A 415 -1.12 -12.35 10.84
C CYS A 415 -0.09 -11.67 11.73
N ASP A 416 1.09 -11.38 11.18
CA ASP A 416 2.21 -10.74 11.89
C ASP A 416 2.19 -9.21 11.81
N HIS A 417 1.17 -8.63 11.18
CA HIS A 417 0.99 -7.18 11.19
C HIS A 417 0.79 -6.70 12.64
N PRO A 418 1.57 -5.71 13.12
CA PRO A 418 1.51 -5.28 14.52
C PRO A 418 0.11 -4.90 14.98
N GLY A 419 -0.66 -4.22 14.12
CA GLY A 419 -2.05 -3.85 14.41
C GLY A 419 -3.00 -5.04 14.58
N ILE A 420 -2.79 -6.13 13.84
CA ILE A 420 -3.54 -7.38 14.02
C ILE A 420 -3.21 -8.00 15.38
N ILE A 421 -1.93 -8.05 15.73
CA ILE A 421 -1.46 -8.56 17.04
C ILE A 421 -2.05 -7.70 18.16
N ALA A 422 -2.06 -6.38 18.03
CA ALA A 422 -2.61 -5.46 19.03
C ALA A 422 -4.14 -5.61 19.20
N LEU A 423 -4.85 -6.02 18.14
CA LEU A 423 -6.29 -6.25 18.15
C LEU A 423 -6.71 -7.60 18.74
N GLU A 424 -5.81 -8.58 18.86
CA GLU A 424 -6.15 -9.92 19.34
C GLU A 424 -7.04 -9.92 20.60
N PRO A 425 -6.73 -9.13 21.68
CA PRO A 425 -7.54 -9.11 22.90
C PRO A 425 -8.97 -8.57 22.71
N TYR A 426 -9.24 -7.90 21.60
CA TYR A 426 -10.53 -7.25 21.28
C TYR A 426 -11.33 -8.03 20.26
N MET A 427 -10.78 -9.10 19.70
CA MET A 427 -11.44 -9.87 18.65
C MET A 427 -12.59 -10.71 19.22
N ASN A 428 -13.60 -10.90 18.39
CA ASN A 428 -14.76 -11.73 18.74
C ASN A 428 -14.32 -13.19 18.90
N SER A 429 -14.91 -13.88 19.86
CA SER A 429 -14.67 -15.31 20.10
C SER A 429 -15.15 -16.22 18.94
N THR A 430 -15.89 -15.66 17.99
CA THR A 430 -16.32 -16.33 16.75
C THR A 430 -15.29 -16.25 15.65
N ALA A 431 -14.27 -15.40 15.80
CA ALA A 431 -13.13 -15.40 14.88
C ALA A 431 -12.42 -16.75 14.99
N THR A 432 -12.25 -17.42 13.84
CA THR A 432 -11.63 -18.74 13.75
C THR A 432 -10.33 -18.67 12.97
N SER A 433 -9.73 -17.47 12.92
CA SER A 433 -8.48 -17.25 12.20
C SER A 433 -7.37 -18.18 12.70
N SER A 434 -6.66 -18.77 11.76
CA SER A 434 -5.48 -19.57 12.05
C SER A 434 -4.35 -18.73 12.66
N CYS A 435 -4.40 -17.39 12.53
CA CYS A 435 -3.45 -16.48 13.16
C CYS A 435 -3.38 -16.63 14.68
N PHE A 436 -4.52 -16.90 15.34
CA PHE A 436 -4.63 -16.99 16.80
C PHE A 436 -5.13 -18.36 17.28
N ASN A 437 -5.73 -19.15 16.40
CA ASN A 437 -6.09 -20.54 16.69
C ASN A 437 -4.88 -21.50 16.61
N ALA A 438 -3.70 -21.00 16.76
CA ALA A 438 -2.68 -21.76 17.42
C ALA A 438 -3.07 -21.94 18.92
N SER A 439 -4.26 -22.46 19.23
CA SER A 439 -4.27 -23.59 20.13
C SER A 439 -3.18 -24.47 19.58
N TYR A 440 -2.07 -24.52 20.26
CA TYR A 440 -1.04 -25.52 20.13
C TYR A 440 -1.65 -26.92 20.37
N THR A 441 -2.57 -27.37 19.53
CA THR A 441 -2.47 -28.66 18.95
C THR A 441 -1.51 -28.42 17.79
N THR A 442 -0.22 -28.31 18.17
CA THR A 442 0.77 -28.89 17.34
C THR A 442 0.13 -30.16 16.72
N GLU A 443 -0.30 -30.11 15.44
CA GLU A 443 0.46 -30.98 14.60
C GLU A 443 1.84 -30.36 14.61
N ILE A 444 2.52 -30.57 15.74
CA ILE A 444 3.91 -30.83 15.74
C ILE A 444 4.01 -31.87 14.61
N SER A 445 4.60 -31.52 13.47
CA SER A 445 5.60 -32.44 13.02
C SER A 445 6.47 -32.51 14.28
N ASP A 446 6.35 -33.57 15.03
CA ASP A 446 6.95 -33.79 16.35
C ASP A 446 8.49 -33.70 16.30
N GLU A 447 9.02 -33.08 15.27
CA GLU A 447 10.42 -33.14 14.90
C GLU A 447 11.21 -31.89 15.25
N HIS A 448 10.69 -30.63 15.07
CA HIS A 448 11.52 -29.43 15.30
C HIS A 448 10.72 -28.16 15.70
N SER A 449 11.15 -27.43 16.73
CA SER A 449 10.62 -26.12 17.10
C SER A 449 11.74 -25.15 17.49
N LEU A 450 11.54 -23.85 17.27
CA LEU A 450 12.50 -22.79 17.63
C LEU A 450 11.80 -21.67 18.40
N ASP A 451 12.29 -21.36 19.61
CA ASP A 451 11.83 -20.21 20.37
C ASP A 451 13.00 -19.30 20.77
N ILE A 452 12.75 -17.99 20.76
CA ILE A 452 13.71 -16.96 21.13
C ILE A 452 13.07 -16.00 22.15
N TYR A 453 13.69 -15.86 23.34
CA TYR A 453 13.16 -14.98 24.38
C TYR A 453 14.27 -14.47 25.31
N PRO A 454 14.13 -13.26 25.90
CA PRO A 454 13.10 -12.26 25.56
C PRO A 454 13.32 -11.72 24.14
N ASN A 455 12.23 -11.34 23.48
CA ASN A 455 12.25 -10.65 22.21
C ASN A 455 11.14 -9.58 22.23
N PRO A 456 11.46 -8.28 22.28
CA PRO A 456 12.81 -7.68 22.19
C PRO A 456 13.76 -8.03 23.31
N SER A 457 15.06 -8.02 23.01
CA SER A 457 16.14 -8.33 23.94
C SER A 457 17.11 -7.15 24.12
N LYS A 458 17.64 -6.99 25.37
CA LYS A 458 18.67 -5.96 25.64
C LYS A 458 20.09 -6.51 25.53
N GLU A 459 20.48 -7.37 26.44
CA GLU A 459 21.87 -7.88 26.50
C GLU A 459 21.98 -9.35 26.11
N TYR A 460 20.96 -10.15 26.45
CA TYR A 460 20.99 -11.60 26.25
C TYR A 460 19.67 -12.09 25.68
N VAL A 461 19.74 -13.08 24.80
CA VAL A 461 18.60 -13.80 24.26
C VAL A 461 18.80 -15.30 24.38
N ASN A 462 17.77 -16.02 24.80
CA ASN A 462 17.77 -17.48 24.85
C ASN A 462 17.20 -18.01 23.52
N ILE A 463 17.91 -18.93 22.93
CA ILE A 463 17.47 -19.71 21.78
C ILE A 463 17.13 -21.09 22.27
N ASN A 464 15.87 -21.47 22.20
CA ASN A 464 15.38 -22.81 22.49
C ASN A 464 15.01 -23.47 21.19
N PHE A 465 15.63 -24.60 20.91
CA PHE A 465 15.35 -25.41 19.74
C PHE A 465 15.05 -26.85 20.18
N PHE A 466 13.99 -27.43 19.62
CA PHE A 466 13.65 -28.84 19.85
C PHE A 466 13.81 -29.63 18.55
N SER A 467 14.39 -30.83 18.64
CA SER A 467 14.47 -31.80 17.57
C SER A 467 14.20 -33.21 18.13
N SER A 468 13.28 -33.94 17.51
CA SER A 468 12.98 -35.33 17.90
C SER A 468 14.03 -36.31 17.40
N GLY A 469 14.79 -35.97 16.36
CA GLY A 469 15.88 -36.76 15.78
C GLY A 469 17.26 -36.32 16.27
N PHE A 470 18.28 -37.19 16.10
CA PHE A 470 19.67 -36.83 16.30
C PHE A 470 20.18 -36.01 15.10
N SER A 471 20.61 -34.77 15.33
CA SER A 471 21.16 -33.90 14.31
C SER A 471 22.28 -33.02 14.87
N ASP A 472 23.27 -32.72 14.05
CA ASP A 472 24.13 -31.58 14.32
C ASP A 472 23.36 -30.30 14.00
N ILE A 473 23.48 -29.29 14.83
CA ILE A 473 22.81 -28.01 14.64
C ILE A 473 23.82 -26.89 14.41
N ARG A 474 23.42 -25.97 13.55
CA ARG A 474 24.11 -24.72 13.32
C ARG A 474 23.15 -23.55 13.54
N ILE A 475 23.51 -22.66 14.47
CA ILE A 475 22.77 -21.43 14.72
C ILE A 475 23.53 -20.30 14.04
N VAL A 476 22.84 -19.55 13.17
CA VAL A 476 23.39 -18.43 12.44
C VAL A 476 22.60 -17.18 12.80
N LEU A 477 23.29 -16.10 13.12
CA LEU A 477 22.69 -14.78 13.31
C LEU A 477 23.03 -13.89 12.11
N TYR A 478 22.01 -13.37 11.46
CA TYR A 478 22.12 -12.42 10.36
C TYR A 478 21.69 -11.03 10.83
N ASN A 479 22.37 -9.99 10.34
CA ASN A 479 21.91 -8.61 10.50
C ASN A 479 20.83 -8.26 9.47
N SER A 480 20.33 -7.02 9.50
CA SER A 480 19.31 -6.52 8.55
C SER A 480 19.77 -6.49 7.09
N LEU A 481 21.09 -6.55 6.82
CA LEU A 481 21.65 -6.62 5.48
C LEU A 481 21.83 -8.08 4.99
N GLY A 482 21.41 -9.07 5.78
CA GLY A 482 21.59 -10.49 5.47
C GLY A 482 23.03 -11.00 5.69
N GLU A 483 23.91 -10.22 6.32
CA GLU A 483 25.27 -10.63 6.62
C GLU A 483 25.30 -11.59 7.83
N ASN A 484 26.03 -12.69 7.69
CA ASN A 484 26.26 -13.64 8.78
C ASN A 484 27.26 -13.04 9.79
N ILE A 485 26.74 -12.64 10.95
CA ILE A 485 27.54 -11.99 12.01
C ILE A 485 27.89 -12.93 13.17
N LEU A 486 27.24 -14.08 13.29
CA LEU A 486 27.56 -15.10 14.29
C LEU A 486 27.19 -16.48 13.78
N ASN A 487 28.06 -17.47 14.01
CA ASN A 487 27.82 -18.86 13.61
C ASN A 487 28.26 -19.79 14.76
N ILE A 488 27.31 -20.55 15.30
CA ILE A 488 27.53 -21.49 16.40
C ILE A 488 27.19 -22.88 15.89
N LYS A 489 28.06 -23.84 16.12
CA LYS A 489 27.83 -25.26 15.83
C LYS A 489 27.69 -26.04 17.14
N SER A 490 26.85 -27.02 17.15
CA SER A 490 26.70 -28.02 18.20
C SER A 490 26.53 -29.38 17.57
N ASP A 491 27.32 -30.35 18.02
CA ASP A 491 27.35 -31.70 17.47
C ASP A 491 26.35 -32.60 18.18
N SER A 492 25.73 -33.51 17.44
CA SER A 492 24.95 -34.69 17.89
C SER A 492 23.93 -34.40 19.01
N PHE A 493 22.89 -33.69 18.67
CA PHE A 493 21.83 -33.29 19.58
C PHE A 493 20.50 -33.98 19.27
N SER A 494 19.74 -34.33 20.33
CA SER A 494 18.34 -34.79 20.27
C SER A 494 17.59 -34.25 21.48
N GLY A 495 16.34 -33.84 21.32
CA GLY A 495 15.50 -33.27 22.36
C GLY A 495 15.57 -31.74 22.39
N GLN A 496 15.63 -31.14 23.58
CA GLN A 496 15.62 -29.70 23.76
C GLN A 496 17.04 -29.14 23.85
N PHE A 497 17.35 -28.20 22.95
CA PHE A 497 18.60 -27.43 22.93
C PHE A 497 18.35 -26.02 23.40
N ASN A 498 19.15 -25.53 24.36
CA ASN A 498 19.08 -24.18 24.90
C ASN A 498 20.43 -23.49 24.73
N LYS A 499 20.41 -22.29 24.15
CA LYS A 499 21.61 -21.47 24.00
C LYS A 499 21.31 -20.02 24.29
N MET A 500 22.00 -19.46 25.26
CA MET A 500 22.01 -18.02 25.48
C MET A 500 23.04 -17.35 24.58
N LEU A 501 22.62 -16.30 23.87
CA LEU A 501 23.48 -15.43 23.08
C LEU A 501 23.65 -14.09 23.78
N ASP A 502 24.92 -13.63 23.85
CA ASP A 502 25.27 -12.31 24.31
C ASP A 502 25.18 -11.33 23.11
N LEU A 503 24.24 -10.39 23.20
CA LEU A 503 23.98 -9.37 22.19
C LEU A 503 24.71 -8.05 22.47
N SER A 504 25.38 -7.92 23.63
CA SER A 504 25.99 -6.66 24.09
C SER A 504 26.99 -6.05 23.07
N LYS A 505 27.59 -6.90 22.24
CA LYS A 505 28.57 -6.53 21.21
C LYS A 505 27.94 -6.08 19.88
N PHE A 506 26.63 -6.28 19.70
CA PHE A 506 25.95 -5.95 18.46
C PHE A 506 25.23 -4.61 18.58
N PRO A 507 25.07 -3.84 17.49
CA PRO A 507 24.23 -2.64 17.46
C PRO A 507 22.76 -2.95 17.80
N SER A 508 22.00 -1.96 18.26
CA SER A 508 20.54 -2.08 18.31
C SER A 508 20.00 -2.23 16.90
N GLY A 509 19.00 -3.09 16.69
CA GLY A 509 18.45 -3.35 15.37
C GLY A 509 17.74 -4.71 15.29
N PHE A 510 17.29 -5.02 14.08
CA PHE A 510 16.67 -6.30 13.77
C PHE A 510 17.71 -7.32 13.29
N TYR A 511 17.52 -8.55 13.72
CA TYR A 511 18.36 -9.67 13.38
C TYR A 511 17.48 -10.88 13.03
N THR A 512 18.02 -11.80 12.24
CA THR A 512 17.39 -13.10 11.99
C THR A 512 18.24 -14.19 12.62
N VAL A 513 17.65 -14.93 13.54
CA VAL A 513 18.22 -16.18 14.08
C VAL A 513 17.76 -17.32 13.19
N LYS A 514 18.70 -18.08 12.63
CA LYS A 514 18.43 -19.25 11.80
C LYS A 514 19.09 -20.48 12.40
N VAL A 515 18.30 -21.52 12.63
CA VAL A 515 18.79 -22.85 13.05
C VAL A 515 18.74 -23.78 11.85
N ILE A 516 19.84 -24.47 11.60
CA ILE A 516 19.99 -25.42 10.48
C ILE A 516 20.48 -26.74 11.07
N THR A 517 19.80 -27.83 10.75
CA THR A 517 20.15 -29.18 11.18
C THR A 517 20.86 -29.95 10.07
N SER A 518 21.62 -31.00 10.43
CA SER A 518 22.37 -31.81 9.45
C SER A 518 21.47 -32.64 8.54
N ASP A 519 20.22 -32.90 8.95
CA ASP A 519 19.19 -33.56 8.16
C ASP A 519 18.44 -32.61 7.18
N GLY A 520 18.85 -31.33 7.13
CA GLY A 520 18.39 -30.37 6.14
C GLY A 520 17.23 -29.48 6.59
N VAL A 521 16.78 -29.59 7.85
CA VAL A 521 15.76 -28.68 8.39
C VAL A 521 16.38 -27.30 8.62
N SER A 522 15.61 -26.25 8.31
CA SER A 522 16.02 -24.87 8.49
C SER A 522 14.84 -24.04 9.02
N ILE A 523 15.00 -23.50 10.22
CA ILE A 523 13.97 -22.68 10.89
C ILE A 523 14.59 -21.33 11.22
N SER A 524 13.83 -20.25 11.01
CA SER A 524 14.28 -18.87 11.28
C SER A 524 13.26 -18.13 12.15
N LYS A 525 13.76 -17.24 13.02
CA LYS A 525 12.94 -16.25 13.76
C LYS A 525 13.60 -14.88 13.77
N LYS A 526 12.80 -13.83 13.67
CA LYS A 526 13.26 -12.44 13.84
C LYS A 526 13.58 -12.18 15.32
N LEU A 527 14.60 -11.38 15.57
CA LEU A 527 15.06 -10.94 16.88
C LEU A 527 15.23 -9.43 16.87
N SER A 528 14.52 -8.73 17.75
CA SER A 528 14.74 -7.30 17.99
C SER A 528 15.72 -7.11 19.14
N HIS A 529 16.82 -6.39 18.91
CA HIS A 529 17.80 -6.02 19.93
C HIS A 529 17.72 -4.53 20.20
N ILE A 530 17.47 -4.17 21.47
CA ILE A 530 17.36 -2.79 21.96
C ILE A 530 18.40 -2.56 23.04
N LYS A 531 19.15 -1.47 22.99
CA LYS A 531 20.09 -1.06 24.05
C LYS A 531 19.44 -0.22 25.11
#